data_695fc14005ed3be8c3e97ed286c9e1f3
#
_entry.id   695fc14005ed3be8c3e97ed286c9e1f3
#
_cell.length_a   1.000
_cell.length_b   1.000
_cell.length_c   1.000
_cell.angle_alpha   90.00
_cell.angle_beta   90.00
_cell.angle_gamma   90.00
#
_symmetry.space_group_name_H-M   'P 1'
#
loop_
_entity.id
_entity.type
_entity.pdbx_description
1 polymer ?
#
loop_
_entity_poly.entity_id
_entity_poly.type
_entity_poly.pdbx_seq_one_letter_code
_entity_poly.pdbx_strand_id
1 'polypeptide(L)'
;MILEKLINKIRRIQNFLFSGIIKYCFKSAGRNFFVEYPIRLTGGNNIVIGNNFTSFGRLRIETFESHNGFKFTPQLSIGNNVSMNYDCHIGCINKIVIGNNVLIASRVTILDHFHGEINSEELKIPPSKRKIVSKGPIIIENNVWIGEGVAIMPNVKIGENSIIGANAVVTKSFPPNSIIGGIPAKLLKQL
;
A
#
# COMPACT_ATOMS: atom_id res chain seq x y z
N MET A 1 -19.84 -12.45 -26.08
CA MET A 1 -20.80 -12.11 -24.98
C MET A 1 -21.09 -13.29 -24.03
N ILE A 2 -21.61 -14.46 -24.47
CA ILE A 2 -21.90 -15.61 -23.55
C ILE A 2 -20.60 -16.20 -22.98
N LEU A 3 -19.60 -16.49 -23.83
CA LEU A 3 -18.30 -17.05 -23.40
C LEU A 3 -17.57 -16.10 -22.44
N GLU A 4 -17.56 -14.81 -22.71
CA GLU A 4 -16.97 -13.80 -21.83
C GLU A 4 -17.64 -13.77 -20.45
N LYS A 5 -18.98 -13.82 -20.39
CA LYS A 5 -19.71 -13.89 -19.12
C LYS A 5 -19.36 -15.18 -18.33
N LEU A 6 -19.23 -16.29 -19.05
CA LEU A 6 -18.84 -17.57 -18.43
C LEU A 6 -17.40 -17.50 -17.87
N ILE A 7 -16.45 -17.01 -18.64
CA ILE A 7 -15.06 -16.82 -18.21
C ILE A 7 -15.00 -15.93 -16.96
N ASN A 8 -15.69 -14.79 -16.99
CA ASN A 8 -15.74 -13.86 -15.85
C ASN A 8 -16.38 -14.48 -14.60
N LYS A 9 -17.42 -15.32 -14.80
CA LYS A 9 -18.04 -16.06 -13.68
C LYS A 9 -17.08 -17.07 -13.06
N ILE A 10 -16.37 -17.85 -13.88
CA ILE A 10 -15.37 -18.83 -13.42
C ILE A 10 -14.25 -18.10 -12.66
N ARG A 11 -13.70 -17.02 -13.22
CA ARG A 11 -12.66 -16.21 -12.60
C ARG A 11 -13.10 -15.65 -11.24
N ARG A 12 -14.35 -15.18 -11.16
CA ARG A 12 -14.91 -14.67 -9.90
C ARG A 12 -15.00 -15.76 -8.83
N ILE A 13 -15.42 -16.95 -9.19
CA ILE A 13 -15.48 -18.10 -8.27
C ILE A 13 -14.08 -18.49 -7.81
N GLN A 14 -13.11 -18.59 -8.73
CA GLN A 14 -11.71 -18.89 -8.39
C GLN A 14 -11.12 -17.87 -7.42
N ASN A 15 -11.32 -16.56 -7.66
CA ASN A 15 -10.86 -15.51 -6.80
C ASN A 15 -11.55 -15.49 -5.44
N PHE A 16 -12.83 -15.87 -5.38
CA PHE A 16 -13.55 -15.99 -4.11
C PHE A 16 -12.98 -17.13 -3.24
N LEU A 17 -12.73 -18.29 -3.83
CA LEU A 17 -12.10 -19.42 -3.14
C LEU A 17 -10.67 -19.08 -2.71
N PHE A 18 -9.90 -18.46 -3.61
CA PHE A 18 -8.55 -17.99 -3.31
C PHE A 18 -8.54 -17.01 -2.14
N SER A 19 -9.45 -16.03 -2.13
CA SER A 19 -9.58 -15.04 -1.04
C SER A 19 -9.89 -15.71 0.31
N GLY A 20 -10.73 -16.74 0.31
CA GLY A 20 -11.03 -17.53 1.50
C GLY A 20 -9.80 -18.23 2.09
N ILE A 21 -8.86 -18.66 1.24
CA ILE A 21 -7.62 -19.33 1.66
C ILE A 21 -6.57 -18.32 2.10
N ILE A 22 -6.25 -17.33 1.24
CA ILE A 22 -5.18 -16.37 1.50
C ILE A 22 -5.43 -15.50 2.72
N LYS A 23 -6.70 -15.33 3.10
CA LYS A 23 -7.13 -14.58 4.29
C LYS A 23 -6.41 -15.06 5.56
N TYR A 24 -6.16 -16.34 5.70
CA TYR A 24 -5.49 -16.93 6.87
C TYR A 24 -3.96 -16.71 6.89
N CYS A 25 -3.39 -16.16 5.82
CA CYS A 25 -1.98 -15.78 5.79
C CYS A 25 -1.72 -14.40 6.41
N PHE A 26 -2.77 -13.64 6.75
CA PHE A 26 -2.68 -12.36 7.45
C PHE A 26 -2.80 -12.54 8.98
N LYS A 27 -2.23 -11.63 9.75
CA LYS A 27 -2.41 -11.58 11.22
C LYS A 27 -3.90 -11.57 11.59
N SER A 28 -4.66 -10.74 10.87
CA SER A 28 -6.11 -10.77 10.87
C SER A 28 -6.65 -10.13 9.60
N ALA A 29 -7.79 -10.63 9.11
CA ALA A 29 -8.56 -10.01 8.05
C ALA A 29 -10.05 -10.09 8.37
N GLY A 30 -10.75 -8.97 8.17
CA GLY A 30 -12.16 -8.81 8.51
C GLY A 30 -13.13 -9.58 7.60
N ARG A 31 -14.43 -9.29 7.72
CA ARG A 31 -15.48 -9.84 6.85
C ARG A 31 -15.45 -9.20 5.46
N ASN A 32 -16.02 -9.91 4.45
CA ASN A 32 -16.07 -9.45 3.06
C ASN A 32 -14.69 -9.11 2.48
N PHE A 33 -13.72 -9.98 2.75
CA PHE A 33 -12.37 -9.89 2.24
C PHE A 33 -12.29 -10.51 0.84
N PHE A 34 -11.84 -9.72 -0.13
CA PHE A 34 -11.68 -10.18 -1.52
C PHE A 34 -10.32 -9.73 -2.07
N VAL A 35 -9.58 -10.68 -2.62
CA VAL A 35 -8.29 -10.45 -3.30
C VAL A 35 -8.27 -11.24 -4.61
N GLU A 36 -8.04 -10.55 -5.70
CA GLU A 36 -7.89 -11.18 -7.02
C GLU A 36 -6.47 -11.72 -7.18
N TYR A 37 -6.36 -12.98 -7.65
CA TYR A 37 -5.09 -13.60 -8.02
C TYR A 37 -4.51 -12.97 -9.30
N PRO A 38 -3.16 -12.84 -9.42
CA PRO A 38 -2.13 -13.17 -8.43
C PRO A 38 -1.90 -12.07 -7.39
N ILE A 39 -1.44 -12.47 -6.21
CA ILE A 39 -0.91 -11.61 -5.17
C ILE A 39 0.51 -12.07 -4.80
N ARG A 40 1.39 -11.12 -4.48
CA ARG A 40 2.65 -11.40 -3.78
C ARG A 40 2.54 -10.93 -2.34
N LEU A 41 2.55 -11.89 -1.40
CA LEU A 41 2.45 -11.65 0.04
C LEU A 41 3.73 -12.09 0.75
N THR A 42 4.31 -11.21 1.56
CA THR A 42 5.43 -11.50 2.46
C THR A 42 5.12 -10.96 3.85
N GLY A 43 5.41 -11.73 4.91
CA GLY A 43 5.26 -11.28 6.30
C GLY A 43 3.82 -10.97 6.73
N GLY A 44 2.85 -11.74 6.23
CA GLY A 44 1.42 -11.52 6.51
C GLY A 44 1.07 -11.45 8.00
N ASN A 45 1.86 -12.07 8.88
CA ASN A 45 1.68 -12.01 10.34
C ASN A 45 1.83 -10.60 10.94
N ASN A 46 2.33 -9.63 10.18
CA ASN A 46 2.45 -8.23 10.58
C ASN A 46 1.37 -7.35 9.97
N ILE A 47 0.40 -7.95 9.25
CA ILE A 47 -0.62 -7.25 8.48
C ILE A 47 -1.99 -7.48 9.09
N VAL A 48 -2.65 -6.39 9.45
CA VAL A 48 -4.05 -6.38 9.93
C VAL A 48 -4.92 -5.70 8.87
N ILE A 49 -6.02 -6.34 8.47
CA ILE A 49 -6.96 -5.82 7.47
C ILE A 49 -8.36 -5.79 8.06
N GLY A 50 -9.05 -4.66 7.92
CA GLY A 50 -10.42 -4.46 8.36
C GLY A 50 -11.47 -5.17 7.50
N ASN A 51 -12.73 -4.79 7.69
CA ASN A 51 -13.86 -5.34 6.94
C ASN A 51 -13.99 -4.69 5.54
N ASN A 52 -14.62 -5.42 4.60
CA ASN A 52 -14.93 -4.93 3.25
C ASN A 52 -13.66 -4.50 2.49
N PHE A 53 -12.61 -5.28 2.60
CA PHE A 53 -11.40 -5.06 1.83
C PHE A 53 -11.51 -5.72 0.46
N THR A 54 -11.17 -4.96 -0.58
CA THR A 54 -11.10 -5.46 -1.96
C THR A 54 -9.77 -5.09 -2.58
N SER A 55 -9.10 -6.06 -3.18
CA SER A 55 -7.93 -5.80 -4.03
C SER A 55 -8.07 -6.53 -5.36
N PHE A 56 -7.83 -5.78 -6.43
CA PHE A 56 -7.70 -6.36 -7.76
C PHE A 56 -6.29 -6.91 -8.00
N GLY A 57 -6.10 -7.63 -9.10
CA GLY A 57 -4.95 -8.49 -9.35
C GLY A 57 -3.58 -7.80 -9.28
N ARG A 58 -2.56 -8.62 -9.06
CA ARG A 58 -1.13 -8.26 -8.98
C ARG A 58 -0.80 -7.29 -7.83
N LEU A 59 -1.57 -7.37 -6.72
CA LEU A 59 -1.19 -6.71 -5.48
C LEU A 59 0.13 -7.31 -4.98
N ARG A 60 1.09 -6.45 -4.66
CA ARG A 60 2.30 -6.78 -3.92
C ARG A 60 2.23 -6.13 -2.54
N ILE A 61 2.16 -6.95 -1.48
CA ILE A 61 2.07 -6.48 -0.11
C ILE A 61 3.09 -7.24 0.75
N GLU A 62 4.04 -6.50 1.31
CA GLU A 62 5.21 -7.07 1.93
C GLU A 62 5.56 -6.34 3.23
N THR A 63 5.83 -7.12 4.27
CA THR A 63 6.44 -6.63 5.50
C THR A 63 7.73 -7.41 5.74
N PHE A 64 8.79 -6.70 6.06
CA PHE A 64 10.12 -7.30 6.23
C PHE A 64 10.56 -7.21 7.69
N GLU A 65 10.71 -8.37 8.35
CA GLU A 65 11.28 -8.49 9.70
C GLU A 65 12.81 -8.52 9.68
N SER A 66 13.41 -8.81 8.52
CA SER A 66 14.85 -8.78 8.33
C SER A 66 15.22 -8.50 6.88
N HIS A 67 16.36 -7.82 6.68
CA HIS A 67 16.98 -7.63 5.37
C HIS A 67 18.49 -7.44 5.56
N ASN A 68 19.31 -8.19 4.82
CA ASN A 68 20.78 -8.14 4.90
C ASN A 68 21.33 -8.26 6.34
N GLY A 69 20.72 -9.12 7.19
CA GLY A 69 21.14 -9.32 8.58
C GLY A 69 20.58 -8.29 9.58
N PHE A 70 19.94 -7.21 9.13
CA PHE A 70 19.28 -6.23 9.98
C PHE A 70 17.87 -6.67 10.29
N LYS A 71 17.39 -6.43 11.54
CA LYS A 71 16.07 -6.78 12.01
C LYS A 71 15.16 -5.55 12.08
N PHE A 72 13.85 -5.75 11.82
CA PHE A 72 12.80 -4.72 11.84
C PHE A 72 11.56 -5.25 12.55
N THR A 73 10.66 -4.34 12.92
CA THR A 73 9.38 -4.65 13.56
C THR A 73 8.23 -4.00 12.78
N PRO A 74 7.93 -4.49 11.57
CA PRO A 74 6.92 -3.88 10.72
C PRO A 74 5.52 -3.98 11.32
N GLN A 75 4.71 -2.95 11.08
CA GLN A 75 3.30 -2.90 11.42
C GLN A 75 2.52 -2.32 10.25
N LEU A 76 1.74 -3.15 9.57
CA LEU A 76 0.86 -2.69 8.50
C LEU A 76 -0.59 -2.89 8.91
N SER A 77 -1.36 -1.79 8.95
CA SER A 77 -2.79 -1.84 9.22
C SER A 77 -3.59 -1.16 8.11
N ILE A 78 -4.64 -1.84 7.66
CA ILE A 78 -5.59 -1.36 6.67
C ILE A 78 -6.97 -1.37 7.31
N GLY A 79 -7.67 -0.24 7.26
CA GLY A 79 -8.99 -0.05 7.86
C GLY A 79 -10.12 -0.74 7.10
N ASN A 80 -11.34 -0.30 7.37
CA ASN A 80 -12.55 -0.84 6.75
C ASN A 80 -12.86 -0.13 5.42
N ASN A 81 -13.56 -0.83 4.51
CA ASN A 81 -14.01 -0.28 3.22
C ASN A 81 -12.85 0.25 2.36
N VAL A 82 -11.73 -0.46 2.33
CA VAL A 82 -10.59 -0.08 1.50
C VAL A 82 -10.61 -0.87 0.20
N SER A 83 -10.45 -0.15 -0.90
CA SER A 83 -10.37 -0.74 -2.24
C SER A 83 -9.05 -0.37 -2.90
N MET A 84 -8.34 -1.38 -3.42
CA MET A 84 -7.09 -1.24 -4.15
C MET A 84 -7.23 -1.80 -5.55
N ASN A 85 -6.84 -1.01 -6.54
CA ASN A 85 -6.83 -1.46 -7.93
C ASN A 85 -5.55 -2.25 -8.26
N TYR A 86 -5.33 -2.51 -9.55
CA TYR A 86 -4.28 -3.39 -10.06
C TYR A 86 -2.87 -2.85 -9.80
N ASP A 87 -1.91 -3.76 -9.68
CA ASP A 87 -0.47 -3.46 -9.66
C ASP A 87 -0.01 -2.56 -8.49
N CYS A 88 -0.76 -2.52 -7.39
CA CYS A 88 -0.35 -1.77 -6.22
C CYS A 88 0.79 -2.46 -5.47
N HIS A 89 1.69 -1.67 -4.88
CA HIS A 89 2.80 -2.15 -4.08
C HIS A 89 2.83 -1.46 -2.71
N ILE A 90 2.74 -2.25 -1.64
CA ILE A 90 2.95 -1.79 -0.26
C ILE A 90 4.15 -2.54 0.32
N GLY A 91 5.16 -1.80 0.78
CA GLY A 91 6.34 -2.37 1.44
C GLY A 91 6.60 -1.67 2.79
N CYS A 92 6.67 -2.46 3.87
CA CYS A 92 6.73 -1.96 5.23
C CYS A 92 7.87 -2.61 6.02
N ILE A 93 8.69 -1.79 6.69
CA ILE A 93 9.68 -2.23 7.68
C ILE A 93 9.43 -1.60 9.05
N ASN A 94 8.65 -0.52 9.12
CA ASN A 94 8.36 0.25 10.33
C ASN A 94 6.85 0.29 10.55
N LYS A 95 6.14 1.26 9.97
CA LYS A 95 4.71 1.39 10.18
C LYS A 95 4.00 2.04 9.00
N ILE A 96 2.96 1.38 8.51
CA ILE A 96 2.01 1.93 7.54
C ILE A 96 0.60 1.76 8.08
N VAL A 97 -0.15 2.86 8.11
CA VAL A 97 -1.57 2.88 8.50
C VAL A 97 -2.38 3.44 7.33
N ILE A 98 -3.34 2.67 6.87
CA ILE A 98 -4.36 3.10 5.91
C ILE A 98 -5.70 3.10 6.63
N GLY A 99 -6.35 4.25 6.69
CA GLY A 99 -7.62 4.47 7.36
C GLY A 99 -8.82 3.80 6.70
N ASN A 100 -10.01 4.23 7.06
CA ASN A 100 -11.25 3.69 6.51
C ASN A 100 -11.67 4.43 5.24
N ASN A 101 -12.45 3.76 4.37
CA ASN A 101 -13.04 4.34 3.15
C ASN A 101 -11.97 4.91 2.19
N VAL A 102 -10.83 4.25 2.07
CA VAL A 102 -9.74 4.69 1.20
C VAL A 102 -9.84 3.99 -0.15
N LEU A 103 -9.82 4.78 -1.22
CA LEU A 103 -9.76 4.29 -2.59
C LEU A 103 -8.35 4.49 -3.15
N ILE A 104 -7.74 3.40 -3.58
CA ILE A 104 -6.38 3.37 -4.14
C ILE A 104 -6.48 2.90 -5.59
N ALA A 105 -6.13 3.77 -6.53
CA ALA A 105 -6.12 3.46 -7.95
C ALA A 105 -4.95 2.52 -8.31
N SER A 106 -4.82 2.18 -9.59
CA SER A 106 -3.79 1.23 -10.06
C SER A 106 -2.37 1.80 -9.96
N ARG A 107 -1.38 0.92 -9.84
CA ARG A 107 0.06 1.24 -9.86
C ARG A 107 0.52 2.18 -8.75
N VAL A 108 -0.23 2.23 -7.64
CA VAL A 108 0.16 3.01 -6.47
C VAL A 108 1.25 2.29 -5.69
N THR A 109 2.28 3.04 -5.28
CA THR A 109 3.40 2.56 -4.47
C THR A 109 3.43 3.25 -3.12
N ILE A 110 3.43 2.49 -2.02
CA ILE A 110 3.47 2.99 -0.64
C ILE A 110 4.62 2.28 0.08
N LEU A 111 5.74 2.98 0.28
CA LEU A 111 6.95 2.41 0.87
C LEU A 111 7.43 3.27 2.03
N ASP A 112 7.56 2.68 3.22
CA ASP A 112 8.05 3.38 4.41
C ASP A 112 9.58 3.35 4.56
N HIS A 113 10.31 2.95 3.52
CA HIS A 113 11.74 2.75 3.59
C HIS A 113 12.48 3.07 2.29
N PHE A 114 13.80 3.25 2.41
CA PHE A 114 14.76 3.41 1.32
C PHE A 114 15.89 2.39 1.45
N HIS A 115 16.68 2.19 0.38
CA HIS A 115 17.92 1.41 0.38
C HIS A 115 19.10 2.30 0.76
N GLY A 116 19.38 2.40 2.07
CA GLY A 116 20.46 3.19 2.65
C GLY A 116 20.09 4.62 3.00
N GLU A 117 20.98 5.28 3.70
CA GLU A 117 20.93 6.70 3.98
C GLU A 117 21.52 7.50 2.82
N ILE A 118 21.14 8.78 2.70
CA ILE A 118 21.69 9.69 1.67
C ILE A 118 22.92 10.38 2.26
N ASN A 119 24.06 9.67 2.29
CA ASN A 119 25.34 10.20 2.72
C ASN A 119 26.50 9.57 1.93
N SER A 120 27.68 10.18 1.98
CA SER A 120 28.84 9.78 1.19
C SER A 120 29.34 8.37 1.51
N GLU A 121 29.19 7.89 2.73
CA GLU A 121 29.66 6.56 3.14
C GLU A 121 28.72 5.48 2.58
N GLU A 122 27.42 5.66 2.68
CA GLU A 122 26.42 4.75 2.13
C GLU A 122 26.50 4.66 0.59
N LEU A 123 26.87 5.76 -0.08
CA LEU A 123 27.05 5.77 -1.54
C LEU A 123 28.17 4.85 -2.03
N LYS A 124 29.15 4.52 -1.19
CA LYS A 124 30.24 3.57 -1.52
C LYS A 124 29.76 2.11 -1.46
N ILE A 125 28.63 1.83 -0.82
CA ILE A 125 28.07 0.49 -0.67
C ILE A 125 27.13 0.20 -1.85
N PRO A 126 27.23 -0.97 -2.52
CA PRO A 126 26.27 -1.36 -3.55
C PRO A 126 24.82 -1.27 -3.02
N PRO A 127 23.85 -0.68 -3.74
CA PRO A 127 22.49 -0.45 -3.25
C PRO A 127 21.79 -1.69 -2.68
N SER A 128 21.99 -2.85 -3.30
CA SER A 128 21.42 -4.14 -2.85
C SER A 128 21.98 -4.64 -1.52
N LYS A 129 23.15 -4.14 -1.08
CA LYS A 129 23.81 -4.51 0.18
C LYS A 129 23.57 -3.49 1.29
N ARG A 130 22.98 -2.33 0.98
CA ARG A 130 22.70 -1.30 1.99
C ARG A 130 21.63 -1.78 2.96
N LYS A 131 21.70 -1.29 4.19
CA LYS A 131 20.61 -1.41 5.14
C LYS A 131 19.39 -0.67 4.60
N ILE A 132 18.21 -1.29 4.62
CA ILE A 132 16.98 -0.53 4.39
C ILE A 132 16.65 0.30 5.63
N VAL A 133 16.25 1.55 5.43
CA VAL A 133 16.01 2.52 6.50
C VAL A 133 14.68 3.23 6.33
N SER A 134 13.97 3.43 7.44
CA SER A 134 12.72 4.19 7.47
C SER A 134 12.96 5.55 8.13
N LYS A 135 12.46 6.62 7.51
CA LYS A 135 12.47 7.97 8.09
C LYS A 135 11.26 8.25 8.96
N GLY A 136 10.35 7.29 9.09
CA GLY A 136 9.12 7.42 9.85
C GLY A 136 7.93 6.72 9.21
N PRO A 137 6.78 6.69 9.91
CA PRO A 137 5.58 6.01 9.46
C PRO A 137 4.93 6.67 8.25
N ILE A 138 4.15 5.89 7.50
CA ILE A 138 3.17 6.42 6.55
C ILE A 138 1.80 6.29 7.18
N ILE A 139 1.04 7.40 7.20
CA ILE A 139 -0.32 7.45 7.73
C ILE A 139 -1.23 8.05 6.67
N ILE A 140 -2.18 7.28 6.19
CA ILE A 140 -3.24 7.72 5.29
C ILE A 140 -4.52 7.69 6.10
N GLU A 141 -5.11 8.85 6.36
CA GLU A 141 -6.32 8.96 7.17
C GLU A 141 -7.58 8.52 6.40
N ASN A 142 -8.77 8.72 6.97
CA ASN A 142 -10.01 8.22 6.38
C ASN A 142 -10.41 9.01 5.12
N ASN A 143 -11.23 8.38 4.26
CA ASN A 143 -11.86 9.02 3.09
C ASN A 143 -10.84 9.61 2.09
N VAL A 144 -9.65 9.04 1.97
CA VAL A 144 -8.63 9.50 1.03
C VAL A 144 -8.80 8.80 -0.31
N TRP A 145 -8.72 9.57 -1.39
CA TRP A 145 -8.61 9.04 -2.75
C TRP A 145 -7.20 9.24 -3.29
N ILE A 146 -6.57 8.12 -3.67
CA ILE A 146 -5.21 8.09 -4.22
C ILE A 146 -5.31 7.75 -5.70
N GLY A 147 -4.93 8.69 -6.54
CA GLY A 147 -4.90 8.58 -8.00
C GLY A 147 -3.89 7.56 -8.51
N GLU A 148 -4.03 7.20 -9.77
CA GLU A 148 -3.21 6.19 -10.43
C GLU A 148 -1.71 6.59 -10.48
N GLY A 149 -0.82 5.61 -10.27
CA GLY A 149 0.62 5.81 -10.36
C GLY A 149 1.24 6.68 -9.25
N VAL A 150 0.49 6.98 -8.18
CA VAL A 150 1.00 7.76 -7.05
C VAL A 150 2.08 6.98 -6.30
N ALA A 151 3.15 7.67 -5.89
CA ALA A 151 4.16 7.16 -4.97
C ALA A 151 4.10 7.93 -3.64
N ILE A 152 3.91 7.21 -2.52
CA ILE A 152 3.94 7.78 -1.16
C ILE A 152 5.22 7.31 -0.47
N MET A 153 6.02 8.31 -0.07
CA MET A 153 7.36 8.12 0.48
C MET A 153 7.33 8.04 2.02
N PRO A 154 8.40 7.55 2.68
CA PRO A 154 8.48 7.43 4.13
C PRO A 154 8.23 8.75 4.86
N ASN A 155 7.67 8.65 6.08
CA ASN A 155 7.37 9.78 6.97
C ASN A 155 6.34 10.78 6.41
N VAL A 156 5.32 10.25 5.72
CA VAL A 156 4.23 11.05 5.14
C VAL A 156 2.93 10.76 5.87
N LYS A 157 2.22 11.85 6.25
CA LYS A 157 0.83 11.80 6.71
C LYS A 157 -0.06 12.50 5.68
N ILE A 158 -1.09 11.82 5.21
CA ILE A 158 -2.17 12.37 4.37
C ILE A 158 -3.40 12.51 5.25
N GLY A 159 -3.83 13.75 5.45
CA GLY A 159 -5.02 14.07 6.25
C GLY A 159 -6.31 13.58 5.57
N GLU A 160 -7.34 13.35 6.38
CA GLU A 160 -8.64 12.83 5.93
C GLU A 160 -9.29 13.67 4.82
N ASN A 161 -10.17 13.06 4.05
CA ASN A 161 -10.90 13.67 2.94
C ASN A 161 -10.01 14.27 1.83
N SER A 162 -8.75 13.84 1.74
CA SER A 162 -7.81 14.37 0.75
C SER A 162 -7.85 13.57 -0.57
N ILE A 163 -7.47 14.23 -1.64
CA ILE A 163 -7.34 13.67 -2.98
C ILE A 163 -5.90 13.84 -3.46
N ILE A 164 -5.28 12.76 -3.89
CA ILE A 164 -3.96 12.79 -4.50
C ILE A 164 -4.11 12.52 -6.00
N GLY A 165 -3.75 13.51 -6.81
CA GLY A 165 -3.79 13.42 -8.27
C GLY A 165 -2.84 12.37 -8.82
N ALA A 166 -3.19 11.82 -9.98
CA ALA A 166 -2.43 10.75 -10.63
C ALA A 166 -0.95 11.14 -10.87
N ASN A 167 -0.07 10.13 -10.76
CA ASN A 167 1.39 10.25 -10.93
C ASN A 167 2.09 11.22 -9.96
N ALA A 168 1.45 11.60 -8.86
CA ALA A 168 2.09 12.44 -7.85
C ALA A 168 3.13 11.65 -7.05
N VAL A 169 4.24 12.30 -6.68
CA VAL A 169 5.26 11.76 -5.77
C VAL A 169 5.19 12.52 -4.45
N VAL A 170 4.60 11.90 -3.45
CA VAL A 170 4.31 12.52 -2.14
C VAL A 170 5.47 12.31 -1.21
N THR A 171 6.23 13.39 -0.95
CA THR A 171 7.47 13.40 -0.14
C THR A 171 7.32 14.12 1.19
N LYS A 172 6.15 14.73 1.47
CA LYS A 172 5.83 15.44 2.71
C LYS A 172 4.37 15.27 3.08
N SER A 173 4.03 15.56 4.32
CA SER A 173 2.67 15.48 4.85
C SER A 173 1.78 16.61 4.35
N PHE A 174 0.46 16.34 4.30
CA PHE A 174 -0.57 17.30 3.92
C PHE A 174 -1.73 17.25 4.93
N PRO A 175 -2.34 18.41 5.26
CA PRO A 175 -3.46 18.48 6.20
C PRO A 175 -4.73 17.84 5.60
N PRO A 176 -5.80 17.64 6.41
CA PRO A 176 -7.09 17.19 5.92
C PRO A 176 -7.68 18.11 4.83
N ASN A 177 -8.58 17.54 4.01
CA ASN A 177 -9.29 18.26 2.94
C ASN A 177 -8.37 18.87 1.86
N SER A 178 -7.24 18.20 1.57
CA SER A 178 -6.23 18.67 0.61
C SER A 178 -6.44 18.04 -0.77
N ILE A 179 -6.31 18.86 -1.82
CA ILE A 179 -6.09 18.39 -3.19
C ILE A 179 -4.59 18.53 -3.49
N ILE A 180 -3.94 17.41 -3.77
CA ILE A 180 -2.49 17.24 -3.82
C ILE A 180 -2.09 16.76 -5.22
N GLY A 181 -1.00 17.26 -5.79
CA GLY A 181 -0.51 16.78 -7.08
C GLY A 181 0.90 17.23 -7.41
N GLY A 182 1.51 16.62 -8.42
CA GLY A 182 2.82 16.97 -8.94
C GLY A 182 3.99 16.13 -8.45
N ILE A 183 5.19 16.39 -8.98
CA ILE A 183 6.48 15.72 -8.69
C ILE A 183 7.54 16.79 -8.41
N PRO A 184 7.97 17.01 -7.15
CA PRO A 184 7.36 16.51 -5.92
C PRO A 184 5.96 17.10 -5.69
N ALA A 185 5.11 16.36 -4.95
CA ALA A 185 3.73 16.76 -4.72
C ALA A 185 3.60 18.07 -3.91
N LYS A 186 2.65 18.92 -4.34
CA LYS A 186 2.32 20.20 -3.71
C LYS A 186 0.82 20.24 -3.39
N LEU A 187 0.46 21.07 -2.42
CA LEU A 187 -0.94 21.42 -2.17
C LEU A 187 -1.43 22.27 -3.35
N LEU A 188 -2.43 21.78 -4.07
CA LEU A 188 -3.06 22.48 -5.19
C LEU A 188 -4.25 23.31 -4.70
N LYS A 189 -4.99 22.77 -3.72
CA LYS A 189 -6.16 23.41 -3.12
C LYS A 189 -6.40 22.84 -1.72
N GLN A 190 -6.82 23.68 -0.80
CA GLN A 190 -7.41 23.33 0.49
C GLN A 190 -8.92 23.56 0.41
N LEU A 191 -9.74 22.55 0.81
CA LEU A 191 -11.21 22.61 0.82
C LEU A 191 -11.72 22.98 2.21
#